data_b2d0b9246ccc513b13e374e88e19d205
#
_entry.id   b2d0b9246ccc513b13e374e88e19d205
#
_cell.length_a   1.000
_cell.length_b   1.000
_cell.length_c   1.000
_cell.angle_alpha   90.00
_cell.angle_beta   90.00
_cell.angle_gamma   90.00
#
_symmetry.space_group_name_H-M   'P 1'
#
loop_
_entity.id
_entity.type
_entity.pdbx_description
1 polymer ?
#
loop_
_entity_poly.entity_id
_entity_poly.type
_entity_poly.pdbx_seq_one_letter_code
_entity_poly.pdbx_strand_id
1 'polypeptide(L)'
;ILSAFYAGGQPDNDTARALTARFGQGGTAWAAVRTIPFNTAYKYSAKDFGAQGCYVVGAPDVLAGSRAGELADRLTPLLAQGRRVLLLAKYNGALPDPPAALDPAQLEFLALLPLQNRIRESAPKTFRFFAKQGVKIKVISGDDPQAVSHVAANAGIAGAEHWVDAATLQSEAALAEAAEKCT
;
A
#
# COMPACT_ATOMS: atom_id res chain seq x y z
N ILE A 1 -11.31 14.51 -8.80
CA ILE A 1 -10.14 13.79 -9.31
C ILE A 1 -10.35 12.29 -9.12
N LEU A 2 -10.40 11.76 -7.89
CA LEU A 2 -10.47 10.31 -7.64
C LEU A 2 -11.67 9.64 -8.30
N SER A 3 -12.84 10.31 -8.32
CA SER A 3 -14.02 9.76 -9.01
C SER A 3 -13.75 9.58 -10.51
N ALA A 4 -13.15 10.56 -11.17
CA ALA A 4 -12.77 10.44 -12.59
C ALA A 4 -11.68 9.38 -12.78
N PHE A 5 -10.71 9.33 -11.87
CA PHE A 5 -9.60 8.38 -11.95
C PHE A 5 -10.07 6.92 -11.90
N TYR A 6 -11.06 6.61 -11.06
CA TYR A 6 -11.59 5.26 -10.85
C TYR A 6 -12.91 4.98 -11.57
N ALA A 7 -13.49 5.96 -12.29
CA ALA A 7 -14.69 5.75 -13.11
C ALA A 7 -14.42 4.77 -14.27
N GLY A 8 -15.35 3.84 -14.50
CA GLY A 8 -15.38 2.97 -15.69
C GLY A 8 -14.22 1.96 -15.83
N GLY A 9 -13.33 1.86 -14.84
CA GLY A 9 -12.22 0.91 -14.86
C GLY A 9 -12.63 -0.49 -14.41
N GLN A 10 -12.06 -1.52 -15.02
CA GLN A 10 -12.09 -2.87 -14.46
C GLN A 10 -10.91 -3.03 -13.51
N PRO A 11 -11.13 -3.16 -12.21
CA PRO A 11 -10.06 -3.29 -11.23
C PRO A 11 -9.40 -4.68 -11.33
N ASP A 12 -8.09 -4.70 -11.51
CA ASP A 12 -7.26 -5.89 -11.66
C ASP A 12 -6.72 -6.46 -10.33
N ASN A 13 -6.84 -5.69 -9.25
CA ASN A 13 -6.35 -6.08 -7.92
C ASN A 13 -7.25 -5.55 -6.79
N ASP A 14 -7.05 -6.06 -5.55
CA ASP A 14 -7.88 -5.70 -4.38
C ASP A 14 -7.83 -4.21 -4.04
N THR A 15 -6.67 -3.58 -4.19
CA THR A 15 -6.49 -2.14 -3.97
C THR A 15 -7.32 -1.33 -4.96
N ALA A 16 -7.23 -1.66 -6.24
CA ALA A 16 -8.03 -1.01 -7.28
C ALA A 16 -9.53 -1.25 -7.05
N ARG A 17 -9.95 -2.46 -6.64
CA ARG A 17 -11.34 -2.77 -6.29
C ARG A 17 -11.86 -1.88 -5.14
N ALA A 18 -11.08 -1.74 -4.07
CA ALA A 18 -11.45 -0.92 -2.92
C ALA A 18 -11.60 0.57 -3.31
N LEU A 19 -10.66 1.08 -4.11
CA LEU A 19 -10.66 2.47 -4.56
C LEU A 19 -11.79 2.74 -5.56
N THR A 20 -12.06 1.80 -6.48
CA THR A 20 -13.19 1.88 -7.42
C THR A 20 -14.53 1.83 -6.66
N ALA A 21 -14.68 0.95 -5.70
CA ALA A 21 -15.88 0.88 -4.88
C ALA A 21 -16.12 2.17 -4.07
N ARG A 22 -15.06 2.82 -3.59
CA ARG A 22 -15.15 4.04 -2.77
C ARG A 22 -15.35 5.29 -3.60
N PHE A 23 -14.70 5.39 -4.76
CA PHE A 23 -14.62 6.63 -5.54
C PHE A 23 -15.24 6.53 -6.94
N GLY A 24 -15.33 5.34 -7.53
CA GLY A 24 -15.77 5.15 -8.92
C GLY A 24 -17.27 5.35 -9.17
N GLN A 25 -18.08 5.53 -8.13
CA GLN A 25 -19.54 5.69 -8.22
C GLN A 25 -19.96 7.14 -8.55
N GLY A 26 -19.05 8.11 -8.48
CA GLY A 26 -19.32 9.51 -8.77
C GLY A 26 -19.08 9.81 -10.25
N GLY A 27 -20.15 9.93 -11.02
CA GLY A 27 -20.07 10.27 -12.43
C GLY A 27 -19.43 11.65 -12.68
N THR A 28 -18.12 11.68 -12.92
CA THR A 28 -17.43 12.85 -13.47
C THR A 28 -17.20 12.63 -14.95
N ALA A 29 -17.52 13.64 -15.75
CA ALA A 29 -17.44 13.60 -17.22
C ALA A 29 -15.99 13.67 -17.76
N TRP A 30 -14.95 13.39 -16.95
CA TRP A 30 -13.57 13.44 -17.43
C TRP A 30 -13.22 12.16 -18.19
N ALA A 31 -12.99 12.30 -19.48
CA ALA A 31 -12.50 11.21 -20.32
C ALA A 31 -10.97 11.18 -20.27
N ALA A 32 -10.40 10.03 -19.96
CA ALA A 32 -8.96 9.87 -20.02
C ALA A 32 -8.49 9.81 -21.47
N VAL A 33 -7.58 10.71 -21.83
CA VAL A 33 -6.89 10.74 -23.15
C VAL A 33 -5.83 9.64 -23.19
N ARG A 34 -5.18 9.41 -22.05
CA ARG A 34 -4.16 8.35 -21.88
C ARG A 34 -4.26 7.74 -20.50
N THR A 35 -4.06 6.42 -20.44
CA THR A 35 -4.03 5.66 -19.18
C THR A 35 -2.77 4.81 -19.13
N ILE A 36 -2.03 4.89 -18.01
CA ILE A 36 -0.98 3.94 -17.65
C ILE A 36 -1.57 3.07 -16.54
N PRO A 37 -1.81 1.76 -16.78
CA PRO A 37 -2.27 0.84 -15.74
C PRO A 37 -1.19 0.66 -14.67
N PHE A 38 -1.58 0.15 -13.51
CA PHE A 38 -0.62 -0.12 -12.44
C PHE A 38 0.48 -1.07 -12.92
N ASN A 39 1.72 -0.71 -12.63
CA ASN A 39 2.89 -1.51 -12.95
C ASN A 39 3.75 -1.70 -11.69
N THR A 40 4.11 -2.95 -11.40
CA THR A 40 4.91 -3.31 -10.22
C THR A 40 6.34 -2.75 -10.25
N ALA A 41 6.91 -2.53 -11.44
CA ALA A 41 8.25 -1.97 -11.59
C ALA A 41 8.30 -0.50 -11.16
N TYR A 42 7.27 0.28 -11.48
CA TYR A 42 7.19 1.71 -11.18
C TYR A 42 6.22 2.03 -10.04
N LYS A 43 5.46 1.05 -9.56
CA LYS A 43 4.54 1.12 -8.42
C LYS A 43 3.53 2.27 -8.50
N TYR A 44 3.11 2.68 -9.69
CA TYR A 44 2.07 3.68 -9.91
C TYR A 44 1.14 3.31 -11.06
N SER A 45 -0.02 3.97 -11.08
CA SER A 45 -0.92 4.11 -12.22
C SER A 45 -1.14 5.59 -12.52
N ALA A 46 -1.39 5.95 -13.77
CA ALA A 46 -1.62 7.34 -14.16
C ALA A 46 -2.76 7.46 -15.17
N LYS A 47 -3.45 8.60 -15.13
CA LYS A 47 -4.42 9.01 -16.15
C LYS A 47 -4.22 10.47 -16.52
N ASP A 48 -4.10 10.71 -17.81
CA ASP A 48 -4.11 12.03 -18.40
C ASP A 48 -5.54 12.34 -18.87
N PHE A 49 -6.09 13.43 -18.39
CA PHE A 49 -7.42 13.93 -18.74
C PHE A 49 -7.36 15.20 -19.62
N GLY A 50 -6.26 15.41 -20.33
CA GLY A 50 -6.08 16.56 -21.20
C GLY A 50 -6.11 17.88 -20.43
N ALA A 51 -7.06 18.75 -20.76
CA ALA A 51 -7.19 20.07 -20.12
C ALA A 51 -7.39 20.03 -18.59
N GLN A 52 -7.90 18.92 -18.03
CA GLN A 52 -8.08 18.73 -16.60
C GLN A 52 -6.79 18.30 -15.88
N GLY A 53 -5.77 17.96 -16.65
CA GLY A 53 -4.44 17.59 -16.14
C GLY A 53 -4.21 16.09 -16.02
N CYS A 54 -2.98 15.77 -15.68
CA CYS A 54 -2.51 14.40 -15.49
C CYS A 54 -2.42 14.07 -14.01
N TYR A 55 -2.94 12.92 -13.60
CA TYR A 55 -2.94 12.47 -12.20
C TYR A 55 -2.33 11.08 -12.08
N VAL A 56 -1.66 10.89 -10.95
CA VAL A 56 -0.95 9.64 -10.63
C VAL A 56 -1.38 9.15 -9.27
N VAL A 57 -1.54 7.84 -9.13
CA VAL A 57 -1.75 7.17 -7.84
C VAL A 57 -0.74 6.05 -7.72
N GLY A 58 0.04 6.06 -6.65
CA GLY A 58 1.09 5.06 -6.46
C GLY A 58 1.70 5.03 -5.07
N ALA A 59 2.78 4.28 -4.93
CA ALA A 59 3.52 4.14 -3.68
C ALA A 59 4.23 5.46 -3.32
N PRO A 60 4.04 5.98 -2.08
CA PRO A 60 4.61 7.27 -1.68
C PRO A 60 6.14 7.31 -1.76
N ASP A 61 6.82 6.22 -1.40
CA ASP A 61 8.28 6.07 -1.45
C ASP A 61 8.83 6.24 -2.87
N VAL A 62 8.14 5.68 -3.85
CA VAL A 62 8.53 5.74 -5.26
C VAL A 62 8.20 7.09 -5.88
N LEU A 63 6.97 7.58 -5.68
CA LEU A 63 6.54 8.85 -6.29
C LEU A 63 7.23 10.07 -5.66
N ALA A 64 7.40 10.08 -4.34
CA ALA A 64 8.05 11.20 -3.67
C ALA A 64 9.58 11.19 -3.89
N GLY A 65 10.21 10.02 -4.00
CA GLY A 65 11.65 9.91 -4.24
C GLY A 65 12.45 10.76 -3.25
N SER A 66 13.27 11.68 -3.77
CA SER A 66 14.07 12.61 -2.95
C SER A 66 13.24 13.58 -2.10
N ARG A 67 11.94 13.73 -2.38
CA ARG A 67 11.01 14.61 -1.65
C ARG A 67 10.20 13.85 -0.58
N ALA A 68 10.56 12.62 -0.23
CA ALA A 68 9.87 11.80 0.76
C ALA A 68 9.72 12.50 2.13
N GLY A 69 10.69 13.33 2.52
CA GLY A 69 10.64 14.13 3.73
C GLY A 69 9.42 15.06 3.84
N GLU A 70 8.90 15.55 2.72
CA GLU A 70 7.69 16.41 2.70
C GLU A 70 6.42 15.69 3.16
N LEU A 71 6.42 14.36 3.11
CA LEU A 71 5.29 13.51 3.48
C LEU A 71 5.48 12.86 4.85
N ALA A 72 6.68 12.89 5.44
CA ALA A 72 7.04 12.10 6.61
C ALA A 72 6.10 12.30 7.80
N ASP A 73 5.79 13.55 8.16
CA ASP A 73 4.93 13.86 9.31
C ASP A 73 3.51 13.30 9.17
N ARG A 74 3.01 13.20 7.95
CA ARG A 74 1.66 12.70 7.64
C ARG A 74 1.65 11.21 7.37
N LEU A 75 2.72 10.68 6.79
CA LEU A 75 2.83 9.29 6.36
C LEU A 75 3.17 8.35 7.52
N THR A 76 4.16 8.74 8.36
CA THR A 76 4.64 7.92 9.47
C THR A 76 3.53 7.44 10.42
N PRO A 77 2.61 8.30 10.93
CA PRO A 77 1.55 7.83 11.82
C PRO A 77 0.55 6.89 11.13
N LEU A 78 0.36 7.00 9.82
CA LEU A 78 -0.51 6.10 9.06
C LEU A 78 0.12 4.72 8.89
N LEU A 79 1.41 4.67 8.59
CA LEU A 79 2.17 3.41 8.48
C LEU A 79 2.27 2.71 9.84
N ALA A 80 2.52 3.46 10.92
CA ALA A 80 2.56 2.92 12.28
C ALA A 80 1.23 2.27 12.72
N GLN A 81 0.10 2.64 12.09
CA GLN A 81 -1.20 2.00 12.29
C GLN A 81 -1.41 0.77 11.39
N GLY A 82 -0.38 0.28 10.72
CA GLY A 82 -0.48 -0.85 9.79
C GLY A 82 -1.32 -0.56 8.54
N ARG A 83 -1.45 0.70 8.16
CA ARG A 83 -2.19 1.08 6.95
C ARG A 83 -1.28 1.05 5.73
N ARG A 84 -1.77 0.49 4.65
CA ARG A 84 -1.19 0.72 3.34
C ARG A 84 -1.56 2.13 2.88
N VAL A 85 -0.60 2.92 2.44
CA VAL A 85 -0.87 4.30 2.00
C VAL A 85 -0.49 4.44 0.53
N LEU A 86 -1.35 5.07 -0.24
CA LEU A 86 -1.04 5.52 -1.59
C LEU A 86 -0.99 7.05 -1.63
N LEU A 87 -0.16 7.57 -2.52
CA LEU A 87 -0.07 8.99 -2.83
C LEU A 87 -0.86 9.29 -4.09
N LEU A 88 -1.78 10.25 -4.01
CA LEU A 88 -2.37 10.92 -5.16
C LEU A 88 -1.57 12.19 -5.43
N ALA A 89 -1.09 12.34 -6.65
CA ALA A 89 -0.40 13.54 -7.10
C ALA A 89 -0.89 13.98 -8.48
N LYS A 90 -0.75 15.28 -8.77
CA LYS A 90 -0.84 15.82 -10.14
C LYS A 90 0.55 15.79 -10.74
N TYR A 91 0.67 15.35 -11.97
CA TYR A 91 1.91 15.34 -12.71
C TYR A 91 1.92 16.45 -13.76
N ASN A 92 2.90 17.33 -13.67
CA ASN A 92 3.01 18.51 -14.54
C ASN A 92 3.89 18.25 -15.78
N GLY A 93 4.40 17.03 -15.95
CA GLY A 93 5.13 16.58 -17.12
C GLY A 93 4.28 15.77 -18.11
N ALA A 94 4.88 15.39 -19.21
CA ALA A 94 4.30 14.42 -20.13
C ALA A 94 4.51 12.99 -19.60
N LEU A 95 3.44 12.17 -19.62
CA LEU A 95 3.57 10.77 -19.23
C LEU A 95 4.56 10.05 -20.17
N PRO A 96 5.54 9.34 -19.62
CA PRO A 96 6.56 8.66 -20.42
C PRO A 96 5.96 7.53 -21.26
N ASP A 97 6.51 7.35 -22.49
CA ASP A 97 6.19 6.28 -23.41
C ASP A 97 7.48 5.68 -23.97
N PRO A 98 7.81 4.43 -23.61
CA PRO A 98 7.10 3.52 -22.70
C PRO A 98 7.05 4.02 -21.24
N PRO A 99 6.15 3.45 -20.40
CA PRO A 99 6.08 3.83 -18.98
C PRO A 99 7.42 3.69 -18.27
N ALA A 100 7.79 4.71 -17.50
CA ALA A 100 9.06 4.79 -16.76
C ALA A 100 8.86 5.50 -15.42
N ALA A 101 9.93 5.63 -14.61
CA ALA A 101 9.90 6.42 -13.40
C ALA A 101 9.57 7.88 -13.72
N LEU A 102 8.74 8.49 -12.87
CA LEU A 102 8.39 9.91 -12.98
C LEU A 102 9.39 10.77 -12.23
N ASP A 103 9.60 11.99 -12.72
CA ASP A 103 10.40 12.99 -12.01
C ASP A 103 9.61 13.53 -10.80
N PRO A 104 10.07 13.30 -9.55
CA PRO A 104 9.41 13.79 -8.37
C PRO A 104 9.25 15.32 -8.32
N ALA A 105 10.15 16.07 -8.96
CA ALA A 105 10.09 17.53 -9.01
C ALA A 105 8.87 18.06 -9.79
N GLN A 106 8.30 17.24 -10.67
CA GLN A 106 7.11 17.58 -11.46
C GLN A 106 5.80 17.11 -10.81
N LEU A 107 5.88 16.50 -9.62
CA LEU A 107 4.70 16.03 -8.89
C LEU A 107 4.23 17.06 -7.86
N GLU A 108 2.97 17.41 -7.94
CA GLU A 108 2.25 18.15 -6.90
C GLU A 108 1.49 17.15 -6.03
N PHE A 109 1.91 16.99 -4.77
CA PHE A 109 1.30 16.04 -3.84
C PHE A 109 -0.06 16.54 -3.38
N LEU A 110 -1.13 15.82 -3.66
CA LEU A 110 -2.50 16.24 -3.39
C LEU A 110 -3.08 15.58 -2.14
N ALA A 111 -2.95 14.25 -2.02
CA ALA A 111 -3.53 13.50 -0.90
C ALA A 111 -2.81 12.19 -0.63
N LEU A 112 -2.82 11.79 0.63
CA LEU A 112 -2.52 10.42 1.04
C LEU A 112 -3.83 9.64 1.15
N LEU A 113 -3.84 8.43 0.59
CA LEU A 113 -4.98 7.52 0.56
C LEU A 113 -4.67 6.33 1.47
N PRO A 114 -5.03 6.39 2.76
CA PRO A 114 -4.82 5.26 3.65
C PRO A 114 -5.82 4.16 3.38
N LEU A 115 -5.31 2.95 3.20
CA LEU A 115 -6.07 1.72 2.99
C LEU A 115 -5.84 0.81 4.19
N GLN A 116 -6.90 0.18 4.67
CA GLN A 116 -6.82 -0.79 5.74
C GLN A 116 -7.28 -2.15 5.24
N ASN A 117 -6.47 -3.17 5.45
CA ASN A 117 -6.88 -4.54 5.18
C ASN A 117 -7.97 -4.94 6.18
N ARG A 118 -9.10 -5.41 5.64
CA ARG A 118 -10.18 -5.90 6.49
C ARG A 118 -9.81 -7.29 6.98
N ILE A 119 -9.58 -7.42 8.29
CA ILE A 119 -9.38 -8.72 8.91
C ILE A 119 -10.70 -9.50 8.83
N ARG A 120 -10.63 -10.75 8.39
CA ARG A 120 -11.81 -11.63 8.34
C ARG A 120 -12.36 -11.82 9.75
N GLU A 121 -13.67 -11.71 9.90
CA GLU A 121 -14.35 -11.86 11.21
C GLU A 121 -14.07 -13.20 11.88
N SER A 122 -13.82 -14.25 11.09
CA SER A 122 -13.44 -15.57 11.59
C SER A 122 -12.00 -15.66 12.09
N ALA A 123 -11.08 -14.77 11.67
CA ALA A 123 -9.66 -14.89 11.96
C ALA A 123 -9.34 -14.95 13.47
N PRO A 124 -9.89 -14.06 14.33
CA PRO A 124 -9.60 -14.13 15.76
C PRO A 124 -10.11 -15.42 16.42
N LYS A 125 -11.21 -15.99 15.91
CA LYS A 125 -11.73 -17.27 16.42
C LYS A 125 -10.84 -18.42 16.02
N THR A 126 -10.38 -18.43 14.78
CA THR A 126 -9.47 -19.45 14.22
C THR A 126 -8.12 -19.45 14.95
N PHE A 127 -7.52 -18.29 15.15
CA PHE A 127 -6.23 -18.19 15.86
C PHE A 127 -6.35 -18.61 17.33
N ARG A 128 -7.43 -18.22 18.01
CA ARG A 128 -7.70 -18.71 19.39
C ARG A 128 -7.90 -20.23 19.44
N PHE A 129 -8.52 -20.82 18.42
CA PHE A 129 -8.66 -22.28 18.36
C PHE A 129 -7.28 -22.95 18.26
N PHE A 130 -6.40 -22.50 17.35
CA PHE A 130 -5.06 -23.04 17.21
C PHE A 130 -4.22 -22.87 18.50
N ALA A 131 -4.30 -21.71 19.13
CA ALA A 131 -3.60 -21.45 20.39
C ALA A 131 -4.06 -22.42 21.49
N LYS A 132 -5.36 -22.73 21.60
CA LYS A 132 -5.89 -23.73 22.54
C LYS A 132 -5.42 -25.16 22.26
N GLN A 133 -5.07 -25.46 21.02
CA GLN A 133 -4.48 -26.74 20.61
C GLN A 133 -2.95 -26.79 20.78
N GLY A 134 -2.35 -25.76 21.37
CA GLY A 134 -0.90 -25.68 21.54
C GLY A 134 -0.12 -25.40 20.25
N VAL A 135 -0.80 -25.00 19.17
CA VAL A 135 -0.15 -24.67 17.90
C VAL A 135 0.40 -23.26 17.97
N LYS A 136 1.70 -23.11 17.77
CA LYS A 136 2.36 -21.82 17.64
C LYS A 136 2.13 -21.26 16.23
N ILE A 137 1.68 -20.03 16.16
CA ILE A 137 1.44 -19.32 14.88
C ILE A 137 2.66 -18.48 14.59
N LYS A 138 3.15 -18.54 13.34
CA LYS A 138 4.23 -17.69 12.82
C LYS A 138 3.73 -16.96 11.60
N VAL A 139 4.04 -15.67 11.49
CA VAL A 139 3.70 -14.81 10.36
C VAL A 139 4.96 -14.52 9.56
N ILE A 140 4.96 -14.91 8.29
CA ILE A 140 6.05 -14.63 7.36
C ILE A 140 5.49 -13.77 6.23
N SER A 141 6.05 -12.58 6.03
CA SER A 141 5.57 -11.62 5.05
C SER A 141 6.74 -10.88 4.40
N GLY A 142 6.53 -10.43 3.18
CA GLY A 142 7.44 -9.50 2.48
C GLY A 142 7.06 -8.03 2.66
N ASP A 143 6.00 -7.74 3.44
CA ASP A 143 5.58 -6.37 3.75
C ASP A 143 6.39 -5.79 4.92
N ASP A 144 6.22 -4.50 5.19
CA ASP A 144 6.84 -3.81 6.32
C ASP A 144 6.56 -4.52 7.66
N PRO A 145 7.59 -4.87 8.46
CA PRO A 145 7.41 -5.66 9.68
C PRO A 145 6.47 -5.03 10.72
N GLN A 146 6.49 -3.70 10.87
CA GLN A 146 5.61 -3.01 11.82
C GLN A 146 4.14 -3.08 11.35
N ALA A 147 3.90 -2.91 10.06
CA ALA A 147 2.56 -3.03 9.49
C ALA A 147 2.02 -4.46 9.67
N VAL A 148 2.85 -5.48 9.42
CA VAL A 148 2.48 -6.89 9.61
C VAL A 148 2.20 -7.21 11.06
N SER A 149 3.06 -6.77 11.99
CA SER A 149 2.87 -6.91 13.45
C SER A 149 1.52 -6.32 13.88
N HIS A 150 1.20 -5.11 13.45
CA HIS A 150 -0.06 -4.46 13.77
C HIS A 150 -1.29 -5.24 13.24
N VAL A 151 -1.22 -5.73 12.01
CA VAL A 151 -2.30 -6.56 11.43
C VAL A 151 -2.44 -7.89 12.19
N ALA A 152 -1.32 -8.54 12.55
CA ALA A 152 -1.31 -9.79 13.31
C ALA A 152 -1.93 -9.59 14.72
N ALA A 153 -1.56 -8.51 15.41
CA ALA A 153 -2.14 -8.16 16.71
C ALA A 153 -3.66 -7.93 16.61
N ASN A 154 -4.11 -7.17 15.62
CA ASN A 154 -5.54 -6.93 15.36
C ASN A 154 -6.30 -8.21 14.98
N ALA A 155 -5.61 -9.18 14.37
CA ALA A 155 -6.17 -10.50 14.08
C ALA A 155 -6.23 -11.42 15.32
N GLY A 156 -5.66 -10.99 16.45
CA GLY A 156 -5.67 -11.74 17.71
C GLY A 156 -4.57 -12.80 17.82
N ILE A 157 -3.47 -12.63 17.11
CA ILE A 157 -2.27 -13.48 17.24
C ILE A 157 -1.46 -12.99 18.43
N ALA A 158 -1.26 -13.87 19.41
CA ALA A 158 -0.45 -13.57 20.59
C ALA A 158 1.04 -13.46 20.23
N GLY A 159 1.75 -12.50 20.83
CA GLY A 159 3.18 -12.29 20.57
C GLY A 159 3.49 -11.54 19.28
N ALA A 160 2.47 -10.99 18.62
CA ALA A 160 2.64 -10.24 17.37
C ALA A 160 3.61 -9.04 17.48
N GLU A 161 3.85 -8.54 18.69
CA GLU A 161 4.84 -7.50 19.01
C GLU A 161 6.29 -7.97 18.90
N HIS A 162 6.51 -9.30 18.93
CA HIS A 162 7.84 -9.91 18.78
C HIS A 162 8.10 -10.24 17.32
N TRP A 163 8.62 -9.29 16.59
CA TRP A 163 8.95 -9.43 15.17
C TRP A 163 10.40 -9.06 14.89
N VAL A 164 10.90 -9.46 13.75
CA VAL A 164 12.22 -9.12 13.24
C VAL A 164 12.15 -8.86 11.74
N ASP A 165 12.92 -7.89 11.25
CA ASP A 165 13.10 -7.71 9.81
C ASP A 165 14.06 -8.80 9.29
N ALA A 166 13.55 -9.69 8.43
CA ALA A 166 14.31 -10.78 7.86
C ALA A 166 15.55 -10.32 7.07
N ALA A 167 15.53 -9.10 6.52
CA ALA A 167 16.69 -8.52 5.84
C ALA A 167 17.90 -8.28 6.77
N THR A 168 17.66 -8.22 8.08
CA THR A 168 18.73 -8.08 9.10
C THR A 168 19.35 -9.41 9.54
N LEU A 169 18.76 -10.55 9.19
CA LEU A 169 19.22 -11.88 9.58
C LEU A 169 20.29 -12.38 8.60
N GLN A 170 21.56 -12.36 9.02
CA GLN A 170 22.71 -12.67 8.16
C GLN A 170 23.27 -14.08 8.35
N SER A 171 22.66 -14.92 9.24
CA SER A 171 23.14 -16.28 9.49
C SER A 171 22.00 -17.24 9.78
N GLU A 172 22.22 -18.55 9.54
CA GLU A 172 21.25 -19.60 9.88
C GLU A 172 20.96 -19.64 11.38
N ALA A 173 21.94 -19.37 12.23
CA ALA A 173 21.76 -19.33 13.68
C ALA A 173 20.83 -18.18 14.09
N ALA A 174 21.01 -16.98 13.50
CA ALA A 174 20.12 -15.84 13.73
C ALA A 174 18.70 -16.11 13.23
N LEU A 175 18.55 -16.80 12.10
CA LEU A 175 17.26 -17.20 11.56
C LEU A 175 16.55 -18.21 12.47
N ALA A 176 17.27 -19.21 12.99
CA ALA A 176 16.73 -20.20 13.92
C ALA A 176 16.28 -19.53 15.24
N GLU A 177 17.09 -18.63 15.80
CA GLU A 177 16.74 -17.87 16.99
C GLU A 177 15.49 -16.99 16.76
N ALA A 178 15.42 -16.29 15.64
CA ALA A 178 14.26 -15.49 15.26
C ALA A 178 13.01 -16.36 15.10
N ALA A 179 13.14 -17.54 14.49
CA ALA A 179 12.04 -18.49 14.33
C ALA A 179 11.50 -19.03 15.67
N GLU A 180 12.31 -19.06 16.73
CA GLU A 180 11.86 -19.44 18.06
C GLU A 180 11.20 -18.29 18.82
N LYS A 181 11.79 -17.09 18.76
CA LYS A 181 11.43 -15.94 19.59
C LYS A 181 10.37 -15.01 18.97
N CYS A 182 10.32 -14.91 17.65
CA CYS A 182 9.39 -14.04 16.95
C CYS A 182 8.11 -14.77 16.51
N THR A 183 7.04 -14.01 16.32
CA THR A 183 5.73 -14.52 15.86
C THR A 183 5.54 -14.34 14.36
#